data_6f8e7b07ca37e80d2e49dffd41861301
#
_entry.id   6f8e7b07ca37e80d2e49dffd41861301
#
_cell.length_a   1.000
_cell.length_b   1.000
_cell.length_c   1.000
_cell.angle_alpha   90.00
_cell.angle_beta   90.00
_cell.angle_gamma   90.00
#
_symmetry.space_group_name_H-M   'P 1'
#
loop_
_entity.id
_entity.type
_entity.pdbx_description
1 polymer ?
#
loop_
_entity_poly.entity_id
_entity_poly.type
_entity_poly.pdbx_seq_one_letter_code
_entity_poly.pdbx_strand_id
1 'polypeptide(L)'
;ARSLQHFPSEQQPLYLQVVRESQSWGTPDQVLLEVGTSDPSVLARVRKEAPERFVMLRSLWGEEGNLQRLMASGLNATGDGLLLPLPQSLLNQDDIHEQTAALKQRINNLRQEHLVARRDSQAVPLNDCRIWPHAQPSVSMPQSLAESDQMQQGMTQELRDLVIDLFDIRCLLFGEFKQASGAIFNYYVDLRQIISDPALFRRVLDCYAQVLRPLCFNRIAGIPYGSLPTATGLSLQLHKPLIYPRKEVKAHGTRRLVEGEFNEGETVAVVDDILITGGSVLEGIAKLTTSGLTVSDVVVFLDHGGRHDTRAKQRLADAGLNLQAVLTLESIGDLLEEAGRISSRQAEALRSQDGY
;
A
#
# COMPACT_ATOMS: atom_id res chain seq x y z
N ALA A 1 19.22 27.46 20.00
CA ALA A 1 18.85 28.60 19.16
C ALA A 1 20.15 29.30 18.69
N ARG A 2 20.47 29.17 17.40
CA ARG A 2 21.56 29.97 16.79
C ARG A 2 20.90 31.20 16.18
N SER A 3 21.28 32.39 16.71
CA SER A 3 20.99 33.70 16.16
C SER A 3 21.84 33.90 14.91
N LEU A 4 21.21 34.15 13.75
CA LEU A 4 21.91 34.34 12.49
C LEU A 4 21.95 35.82 12.13
N GLN A 5 23.18 36.34 11.96
CA GLN A 5 23.44 37.71 11.52
C GLN A 5 23.32 37.85 10.01
N HIS A 6 22.95 39.04 9.56
CA HIS A 6 22.66 39.51 8.23
C HIS A 6 23.73 39.17 7.19
N PHE A 7 23.34 38.66 6.00
CA PHE A 7 24.17 38.58 4.79
C PHE A 7 23.51 39.28 3.58
N PRO A 8 24.29 39.85 2.64
CA PRO A 8 23.80 40.81 1.64
C PRO A 8 23.17 40.15 0.42
N SER A 9 22.27 40.91 -0.20
CA SER A 9 21.53 40.84 -1.46
C SER A 9 22.09 39.93 -2.55
N GLU A 10 21.29 39.00 -2.96
CA GLU A 10 21.16 38.04 -4.06
C GLU A 10 21.06 36.55 -3.63
N GLN A 11 21.14 36.29 -2.34
CA GLN A 11 20.99 34.94 -1.81
C GLN A 11 19.56 34.70 -1.34
N GLN A 12 19.10 33.49 -1.56
CA GLN A 12 17.79 33.01 -1.11
C GLN A 12 17.57 33.32 0.37
N PRO A 13 16.31 33.57 0.80
CA PRO A 13 16.01 33.87 2.19
C PRO A 13 16.59 32.82 3.15
N LEU A 14 17.21 33.27 4.24
CA LEU A 14 17.89 32.40 5.20
C LEU A 14 17.06 31.26 5.72
N TYR A 15 15.74 31.49 5.95
CA TYR A 15 14.84 30.44 6.41
C TYR A 15 14.74 29.26 5.41
N LEU A 16 14.82 29.49 4.09
CA LEU A 16 14.84 28.43 3.10
C LEU A 16 16.15 27.64 3.10
N GLN A 17 17.28 28.28 3.42
CA GLN A 17 18.54 27.57 3.60
C GLN A 17 18.45 26.61 4.80
N VAL A 18 17.91 27.08 5.93
CA VAL A 18 17.67 26.24 7.12
C VAL A 18 16.74 25.06 6.81
N VAL A 19 15.68 25.30 6.04
CA VAL A 19 14.75 24.23 5.61
C VAL A 19 15.49 23.17 4.78
N ARG A 20 16.35 23.56 3.84
CA ARG A 20 17.15 22.63 3.04
C ARG A 20 18.18 21.86 3.86
N GLU A 21 18.91 22.56 4.72
CA GLU A 21 19.87 21.92 5.62
C GLU A 21 19.20 20.93 6.57
N SER A 22 17.97 21.21 7.00
CA SER A 22 17.20 20.32 7.88
C SER A 22 16.97 18.93 7.29
N GLN A 23 17.05 18.78 5.96
CA GLN A 23 16.90 17.48 5.30
C GLN A 23 18.01 16.49 5.66
N SER A 24 19.19 17.01 6.02
CA SER A 24 20.33 16.20 6.48
C SER A 24 20.29 15.90 7.99
N TRP A 25 19.40 16.53 8.76
CA TRP A 25 19.37 16.40 10.23
C TRP A 25 18.58 15.17 10.72
N GLY A 26 17.78 14.57 9.86
CA GLY A 26 16.96 13.40 10.15
C GLY A 26 15.82 13.21 9.17
N THR A 27 15.06 12.16 9.37
CA THR A 27 13.88 11.84 8.55
C THR A 27 12.73 12.87 8.75
N PRO A 28 11.73 12.91 7.86
CA PRO A 28 10.60 13.85 8.00
C PRO A 28 9.84 13.77 9.31
N ASP A 29 9.77 12.60 9.93
CA ASP A 29 9.13 12.33 11.22
C ASP A 29 10.01 12.66 12.44
N GLN A 30 11.32 12.79 12.25
CA GLN A 30 12.27 13.13 13.33
C GLN A 30 12.53 14.62 13.48
N VAL A 31 12.24 15.41 12.44
CA VAL A 31 12.55 16.85 12.42
C VAL A 31 11.31 17.68 12.13
N LEU A 32 10.86 18.44 13.12
CA LEU A 32 9.80 19.41 13.02
C LEU A 32 10.37 20.78 12.63
N LEU A 33 9.74 21.47 11.69
CA LEU A 33 10.09 22.83 11.30
C LEU A 33 9.14 23.82 11.99
N GLU A 34 9.70 24.74 12.77
CA GLU A 34 8.92 25.83 13.38
C GLU A 34 9.01 27.09 12.52
N VAL A 35 7.84 27.63 12.13
CA VAL A 35 7.71 28.86 11.33
C VAL A 35 7.14 29.97 12.19
N GLY A 36 7.92 31.04 12.37
CA GLY A 36 7.61 32.17 13.25
C GLY A 36 6.62 33.18 12.70
N THR A 37 6.01 32.91 11.55
CA THR A 37 5.06 33.84 10.89
C THR A 37 3.79 33.10 10.45
N SER A 38 2.67 33.84 10.41
CA SER A 38 1.41 33.38 9.85
C SER A 38 1.21 33.85 8.39
N ASP A 39 2.26 34.25 7.68
CA ASP A 39 2.21 34.61 6.27
C ASP A 39 2.09 33.35 5.39
N PRO A 40 0.94 33.15 4.68
CA PRO A 40 0.74 31.99 3.83
C PRO A 40 1.80 31.85 2.73
N SER A 41 2.38 32.95 2.24
CA SER A 41 3.40 32.92 1.18
C SER A 41 4.72 32.31 1.66
N VAL A 42 5.11 32.60 2.89
CA VAL A 42 6.28 31.99 3.54
C VAL A 42 6.04 30.50 3.78
N LEU A 43 4.87 30.17 4.30
CA LEU A 43 4.46 28.79 4.56
C LEU A 43 4.44 27.95 3.28
N ALA A 44 3.92 28.47 2.19
CA ALA A 44 3.92 27.82 0.88
C ALA A 44 5.35 27.52 0.37
N ARG A 45 6.30 28.46 0.57
CA ARG A 45 7.70 28.25 0.21
C ARG A 45 8.36 27.20 1.07
N VAL A 46 8.11 27.20 2.39
CA VAL A 46 8.61 26.17 3.31
C VAL A 46 8.06 24.81 2.91
N ARG A 47 6.76 24.71 2.63
CA ARG A 47 6.12 23.45 2.17
C ARG A 47 6.70 22.94 0.86
N LYS A 48 7.01 23.82 -0.08
CA LYS A 48 7.64 23.45 -1.36
C LYS A 48 9.02 22.83 -1.18
N GLU A 49 9.85 23.38 -0.26
CA GLU A 49 11.21 22.87 0.03
C GLU A 49 11.20 21.64 0.94
N ALA A 50 10.16 21.45 1.76
CA ALA A 50 10.03 20.32 2.70
C ALA A 50 8.61 19.72 2.63
N PRO A 51 8.26 19.02 1.53
CA PRO A 51 6.90 18.60 1.25
C PRO A 51 6.34 17.62 2.28
N GLU A 52 7.18 16.77 2.87
CA GLU A 52 6.76 15.70 3.79
C GLU A 52 6.95 16.02 5.27
N ARG A 53 7.65 17.12 5.61
CA ARG A 53 7.96 17.43 7.02
C ARG A 53 6.76 18.04 7.74
N PHE A 54 6.67 17.78 9.05
CA PHE A 54 5.78 18.52 9.92
C PHE A 54 6.25 19.96 10.06
N VAL A 55 5.32 20.89 9.86
CA VAL A 55 5.54 22.34 10.01
C VAL A 55 4.62 22.85 11.10
N MET A 56 5.18 23.48 12.13
CA MET A 56 4.44 24.10 13.22
C MET A 56 4.47 25.62 13.06
N LEU A 57 3.32 26.25 13.13
CA LEU A 57 3.22 27.71 13.22
C LEU A 57 3.41 28.16 14.68
N ARG A 58 4.32 29.10 14.91
CA ARG A 58 4.47 29.73 16.22
C ARG A 58 3.54 30.91 16.43
N SER A 59 3.25 31.64 15.34
CA SER A 59 2.39 32.82 15.40
C SER A 59 0.92 32.42 15.39
N LEU A 60 0.12 33.17 16.17
CA LEU A 60 -1.33 33.03 16.19
C LEU A 60 -1.91 33.41 14.82
N TRP A 61 -2.89 32.66 14.36
CA TRP A 61 -3.55 32.81 13.06
C TRP A 61 -4.86 33.60 13.14
N GLY A 62 -5.07 34.44 14.06
CA GLY A 62 -6.02 35.49 14.49
C GLY A 62 -7.36 35.70 13.78
N GLU A 63 -7.54 35.39 12.49
CA GLU A 63 -8.79 35.64 11.74
C GLU A 63 -9.20 34.44 10.90
N GLU A 64 -10.54 34.26 10.75
CA GLU A 64 -11.13 33.14 10.04
C GLU A 64 -10.67 32.99 8.57
N GLY A 65 -10.51 34.09 7.84
CA GLY A 65 -10.02 34.10 6.46
C GLY A 65 -8.54 33.71 6.32
N ASN A 66 -7.76 33.86 7.40
CA ASN A 66 -6.36 33.48 7.39
C ASN A 66 -6.19 31.96 7.59
N LEU A 67 -7.06 31.30 8.36
CA LEU A 67 -7.01 29.87 8.57
C LEU A 67 -7.09 29.08 7.25
N GLN A 68 -8.03 29.44 6.37
CA GLN A 68 -8.18 28.79 5.07
C GLN A 68 -6.91 28.94 4.20
N ARG A 69 -6.32 30.13 4.16
CA ARG A 69 -5.09 30.38 3.40
C ARG A 69 -3.89 29.63 3.97
N LEU A 70 -3.77 29.57 5.28
CA LEU A 70 -2.71 28.82 5.96
C LEU A 70 -2.84 27.32 5.72
N MET A 71 -4.06 26.78 5.78
CA MET A 71 -4.32 25.37 5.46
C MET A 71 -3.96 25.07 4.00
N ALA A 72 -4.41 25.88 3.06
CA ALA A 72 -4.11 25.73 1.63
C ALA A 72 -2.60 25.76 1.33
N SER A 73 -1.83 26.58 2.07
CA SER A 73 -0.40 26.77 1.86
C SER A 73 0.51 25.81 2.66
N GLY A 74 0.03 25.32 3.80
CA GLY A 74 0.82 24.57 4.77
C GLY A 74 0.59 23.08 4.79
N LEU A 75 -0.55 22.59 4.29
CA LEU A 75 -0.79 21.15 4.21
C LEU A 75 0.10 20.48 3.15
N ASN A 76 0.51 19.26 3.44
CA ASN A 76 1.24 18.41 2.48
C ASN A 76 0.27 17.76 1.45
N ALA A 77 0.79 16.89 0.61
CA ALA A 77 0.01 16.21 -0.43
C ALA A 77 -1.11 15.31 0.12
N THR A 78 -0.96 14.81 1.34
CA THR A 78 -1.95 13.96 2.04
C THR A 78 -2.94 14.76 2.90
N GLY A 79 -2.85 16.09 2.86
CA GLY A 79 -3.69 16.97 3.66
C GLY A 79 -3.31 17.03 5.15
N ASP A 80 -2.06 16.70 5.47
CA ASP A 80 -1.51 16.64 6.81
C ASP A 80 -0.28 17.53 6.97
N GLY A 81 0.50 17.33 8.02
CA GLY A 81 1.83 17.94 8.18
C GLY A 81 1.84 19.39 8.65
N LEU A 82 0.70 19.99 9.04
CA LEU A 82 0.60 21.33 9.59
C LEU A 82 0.07 21.30 11.03
N LEU A 83 0.84 21.86 11.97
CA LEU A 83 0.45 22.07 13.35
C LEU A 83 0.13 23.53 13.58
N LEU A 84 -1.08 23.81 14.07
CA LEU A 84 -1.58 25.15 14.37
C LEU A 84 -1.66 25.34 15.88
N PRO A 85 -1.17 26.46 16.46
CA PRO A 85 -1.39 26.76 17.86
C PRO A 85 -2.88 27.08 18.09
N LEU A 86 -3.44 26.63 19.20
CA LEU A 86 -4.80 27.03 19.57
C LEU A 86 -4.83 28.52 19.94
N PRO A 87 -5.82 29.29 19.44
CA PRO A 87 -6.00 30.69 19.82
C PRO A 87 -6.27 30.79 21.33
N GLN A 88 -5.59 31.72 21.99
CA GLN A 88 -5.74 31.93 23.43
C GLN A 88 -7.17 32.37 23.81
N SER A 89 -7.89 33.00 22.87
CA SER A 89 -9.29 33.37 23.01
C SER A 89 -10.22 32.17 23.23
N LEU A 90 -9.88 30.98 22.72
CA LEU A 90 -10.65 29.77 22.94
C LEU A 90 -10.45 29.20 24.37
N LEU A 91 -9.30 29.45 24.99
CA LEU A 91 -8.98 28.90 26.31
C LEU A 91 -9.71 29.59 27.46
N ASN A 92 -10.26 30.77 27.23
CA ASN A 92 -10.87 31.62 28.24
C ASN A 92 -12.41 31.68 28.19
N GLN A 93 -13.06 30.72 27.49
CA GLN A 93 -14.50 30.69 27.32
C GLN A 93 -15.13 29.53 28.09
N ASP A 94 -16.35 29.75 28.61
CA ASP A 94 -17.07 28.78 29.43
C ASP A 94 -17.50 27.54 28.62
N ASP A 95 -17.56 27.64 27.28
CA ASP A 95 -17.97 26.60 26.33
C ASP A 95 -16.82 26.04 25.47
N ILE A 96 -15.61 25.98 26.02
CA ILE A 96 -14.38 25.55 25.35
C ILE A 96 -14.53 24.24 24.55
N HIS A 97 -15.33 23.29 25.07
CA HIS A 97 -15.55 22.01 24.40
C HIS A 97 -16.31 22.14 23.08
N GLU A 98 -17.36 22.98 23.06
CA GLU A 98 -18.17 23.19 21.87
C GLU A 98 -17.37 23.95 20.80
N GLN A 99 -16.66 24.99 21.19
CA GLN A 99 -15.83 25.80 20.28
C GLN A 99 -14.65 25.02 19.74
N THR A 100 -14.01 24.19 20.55
CA THR A 100 -12.92 23.32 20.08
C THR A 100 -13.45 22.26 19.12
N ALA A 101 -14.64 21.70 19.35
CA ALA A 101 -15.29 20.78 18.43
C ALA A 101 -15.64 21.44 17.09
N ALA A 102 -16.19 22.67 17.13
CA ALA A 102 -16.50 23.46 15.92
C ALA A 102 -15.23 23.79 15.12
N LEU A 103 -14.15 24.22 15.79
CA LEU A 103 -12.86 24.47 15.14
C LEU A 103 -12.27 23.21 14.51
N LYS A 104 -12.31 22.07 15.21
CA LYS A 104 -11.86 20.78 14.68
C LYS A 104 -12.64 20.40 13.43
N GLN A 105 -13.95 20.55 13.43
CA GLN A 105 -14.78 20.25 12.28
C GLN A 105 -14.45 21.17 11.09
N ARG A 106 -14.24 22.45 11.35
CA ARG A 106 -13.82 23.41 10.33
C ARG A 106 -12.47 23.08 9.73
N ILE A 107 -11.46 22.76 10.54
CA ILE A 107 -10.15 22.34 10.08
C ILE A 107 -10.29 21.09 9.17
N ASN A 108 -11.10 20.12 9.56
CA ASN A 108 -11.35 18.91 8.78
C ASN A 108 -12.03 19.23 7.43
N ASN A 109 -12.98 20.15 7.39
CA ASN A 109 -13.62 20.59 6.15
C ASN A 109 -12.61 21.25 5.20
N LEU A 110 -11.80 22.20 5.70
CA LEU A 110 -10.75 22.86 4.91
C LEU A 110 -9.69 21.86 4.41
N ARG A 111 -9.38 20.86 5.21
CA ARG A 111 -8.51 19.75 4.80
C ARG A 111 -9.10 18.97 3.63
N GLN A 112 -10.39 18.65 3.69
CA GLN A 112 -11.09 17.96 2.59
C GLN A 112 -11.16 18.82 1.33
N GLU A 113 -11.48 20.11 1.46
CA GLU A 113 -11.44 21.06 0.34
C GLU A 113 -10.06 21.10 -0.33
N HIS A 114 -8.99 21.14 0.45
CA HIS A 114 -7.61 21.10 -0.05
C HIS A 114 -7.32 19.82 -0.84
N LEU A 115 -7.76 18.66 -0.34
CA LEU A 115 -7.59 17.37 -1.02
C LEU A 115 -8.40 17.28 -2.31
N VAL A 116 -9.64 17.80 -2.33
CA VAL A 116 -10.48 17.87 -3.54
C VAL A 116 -9.87 18.80 -4.58
N ALA A 117 -9.49 20.03 -4.19
CA ALA A 117 -8.87 21.01 -5.09
C ALA A 117 -7.57 20.46 -5.73
N ARG A 118 -6.79 19.67 -5.00
CA ARG A 118 -5.62 18.98 -5.55
C ARG A 118 -5.99 17.86 -6.52
N ARG A 119 -7.04 17.09 -6.23
CA ARG A 119 -7.55 16.07 -7.16
C ARG A 119 -8.00 16.72 -8.47
N ASP A 120 -8.74 17.82 -8.40
CA ASP A 120 -9.25 18.54 -9.58
C ASP A 120 -8.11 19.19 -10.38
N SER A 121 -7.05 19.67 -9.72
CA SER A 121 -5.86 20.21 -10.39
C SER A 121 -4.96 19.12 -10.99
N GLN A 122 -5.13 17.86 -10.61
CA GLN A 122 -4.46 16.68 -11.16
C GLN A 122 -5.42 15.80 -11.99
N ALA A 123 -6.70 16.15 -12.08
CA ALA A 123 -7.68 15.44 -12.87
C ALA A 123 -7.40 15.60 -14.37
N VAL A 124 -6.71 14.64 -14.93
CA VAL A 124 -6.85 14.28 -16.34
C VAL A 124 -8.29 13.79 -16.51
N PRO A 125 -9.04 14.24 -17.56
CA PRO A 125 -10.43 13.87 -17.76
C PRO A 125 -10.60 12.34 -17.74
N LEU A 126 -11.55 11.83 -16.96
CA LEU A 126 -11.86 10.41 -16.73
C LEU A 126 -12.30 9.63 -18.00
N ASN A 127 -12.23 10.22 -19.18
CA ASN A 127 -12.66 9.60 -20.43
C ASN A 127 -11.54 8.99 -21.27
N ASP A 128 -10.31 8.99 -20.81
CA ASP A 128 -9.20 8.38 -21.56
C ASP A 128 -8.29 7.56 -20.65
N CYS A 129 -8.70 6.33 -20.37
CA CYS A 129 -7.84 5.30 -19.77
C CYS A 129 -6.61 4.96 -20.64
N ARG A 130 -6.40 5.69 -21.73
CA ARG A 130 -5.31 5.45 -22.68
C ARG A 130 -4.13 6.40 -22.56
N ILE A 131 -4.22 7.44 -21.71
CA ILE A 131 -3.12 8.39 -21.58
C ILE A 131 -2.81 8.62 -20.10
N TRP A 132 -2.18 7.63 -19.47
CA TRP A 132 -1.10 7.93 -18.59
C TRP A 132 0.06 8.32 -19.54
N PRO A 133 0.55 9.58 -19.52
CA PRO A 133 1.87 9.81 -20.09
C PRO A 133 2.76 8.92 -19.25
N HIS A 134 3.27 7.86 -19.87
CA HIS A 134 4.41 7.16 -19.37
C HIS A 134 5.43 8.25 -19.00
N ALA A 135 5.55 8.59 -17.71
CA ALA A 135 6.85 8.85 -17.20
C ALA A 135 7.54 7.51 -17.47
N GLN A 136 8.05 7.39 -18.66
CA GLN A 136 9.06 6.41 -18.94
C GLN A 136 10.15 6.73 -17.93
N PRO A 137 10.47 5.81 -16.99
CA PRO A 137 11.86 5.67 -16.74
C PRO A 137 12.39 5.52 -18.17
N SER A 138 13.39 6.26 -18.53
CA SER A 138 14.18 6.06 -19.74
C SER A 138 14.90 4.72 -19.63
N VAL A 139 14.14 3.66 -19.55
CA VAL A 139 14.53 2.32 -19.92
C VAL A 139 14.35 2.35 -21.42
N SER A 140 15.41 2.69 -22.12
CA SER A 140 15.57 2.35 -23.54
C SER A 140 15.02 0.94 -23.70
N MET A 141 13.99 0.78 -24.54
CA MET A 141 13.57 -0.55 -24.96
C MET A 141 14.83 -1.33 -25.34
N PRO A 142 14.98 -2.58 -24.88
CA PRO A 142 16.14 -3.38 -25.25
C PRO A 142 16.23 -3.39 -26.76
N GLN A 143 17.31 -2.83 -27.30
CA GLN A 143 17.51 -2.72 -28.74
C GLN A 143 17.97 -4.04 -29.36
N SER A 144 18.06 -5.12 -28.55
CA SER A 144 18.44 -6.44 -29.04
C SER A 144 17.72 -7.56 -28.25
N LEU A 145 17.48 -8.70 -28.91
CA LEU A 145 16.98 -9.94 -28.31
C LEU A 145 17.84 -10.41 -27.10
N ALA A 146 19.14 -10.11 -27.13
CA ALA A 146 20.06 -10.45 -26.04
C ALA A 146 19.81 -9.68 -24.73
N GLU A 147 19.31 -8.42 -24.79
CA GLU A 147 18.97 -7.63 -23.60
C GLU A 147 17.65 -8.09 -22.96
N SER A 148 16.67 -8.52 -23.77
CA SER A 148 15.44 -9.12 -23.28
C SER A 148 15.69 -10.45 -22.59
N ASP A 149 16.60 -11.28 -23.14
CA ASP A 149 16.99 -12.55 -22.53
C ASP A 149 17.74 -12.36 -21.19
N GLN A 150 18.59 -11.34 -21.09
CA GLN A 150 19.31 -11.03 -19.84
C GLN A 150 18.36 -10.51 -18.74
N MET A 151 17.39 -9.66 -19.09
CA MET A 151 16.35 -9.21 -18.13
C MET A 151 15.47 -10.38 -17.66
N GLN A 152 15.10 -11.27 -18.56
CA GLN A 152 14.26 -12.43 -18.24
C GLN A 152 15.04 -13.45 -17.40
N GLN A 153 16.32 -13.66 -17.68
CA GLN A 153 17.22 -14.48 -16.87
C GLN A 153 17.46 -13.91 -15.48
N GLY A 154 17.63 -12.58 -15.35
CA GLY A 154 17.79 -11.90 -14.06
C GLY A 154 16.55 -12.05 -13.18
N MET A 155 15.36 -11.87 -13.74
CA MET A 155 14.08 -12.02 -13.04
C MET A 155 13.84 -13.47 -12.60
N THR A 156 14.25 -14.45 -13.40
CA THR A 156 14.17 -15.87 -13.05
C THR A 156 15.12 -16.22 -11.90
N GLN A 157 16.32 -15.62 -11.86
CA GLN A 157 17.27 -15.85 -10.78
C GLN A 157 16.79 -15.22 -9.45
N GLU A 158 16.26 -14.00 -9.47
CA GLU A 158 15.69 -13.36 -8.28
C GLU A 158 14.53 -14.17 -7.68
N LEU A 159 13.66 -14.72 -8.53
CA LEU A 159 12.56 -15.57 -8.10
C LEU A 159 13.05 -16.90 -7.53
N ARG A 160 14.09 -17.49 -8.11
CA ARG A 160 14.74 -18.69 -7.61
C ARG A 160 15.32 -18.47 -6.21
N ASP A 161 16.09 -17.39 -6.03
CA ASP A 161 16.68 -17.04 -4.74
C ASP A 161 15.59 -16.76 -3.69
N LEU A 162 14.49 -16.12 -4.09
CA LEU A 162 13.34 -15.92 -3.22
C LEU A 162 12.72 -17.24 -2.77
N VAL A 163 12.52 -18.19 -3.68
CA VAL A 163 11.92 -19.51 -3.36
C VAL A 163 12.85 -20.31 -2.43
N ILE A 164 14.17 -20.24 -2.62
CA ILE A 164 15.14 -20.87 -1.73
C ILE A 164 15.05 -20.28 -0.32
N ASP A 165 15.03 -18.95 -0.20
CA ASP A 165 14.93 -18.27 1.09
C ASP A 165 13.60 -18.59 1.81
N LEU A 166 12.49 -18.65 1.07
CA LEU A 166 11.20 -19.09 1.62
C LEU A 166 11.24 -20.53 2.14
N PHE A 167 11.95 -21.41 1.45
CA PHE A 167 12.16 -22.78 1.89
C PHE A 167 13.02 -22.83 3.17
N ASP A 168 14.09 -22.03 3.24
CA ASP A 168 15.01 -21.97 4.38
C ASP A 168 14.35 -21.46 5.66
N ILE A 169 13.40 -20.52 5.56
CA ILE A 169 12.58 -20.09 6.71
C ILE A 169 11.38 -21.00 6.98
N ARG A 170 11.33 -22.17 6.34
CA ARG A 170 10.31 -23.21 6.55
C ARG A 170 8.88 -22.82 6.15
N CYS A 171 8.72 -21.96 5.14
CA CYS A 171 7.41 -21.73 4.54
C CYS A 171 6.86 -22.96 3.81
N LEU A 172 7.74 -23.88 3.41
CA LEU A 172 7.40 -25.20 2.85
C LEU A 172 8.08 -26.30 3.66
N LEU A 173 7.29 -27.21 4.18
CA LEU A 173 7.74 -28.35 4.97
C LEU A 173 7.32 -29.65 4.28
N PHE A 174 8.20 -30.64 4.27
CA PHE A 174 7.90 -32.02 3.85
C PHE A 174 7.75 -32.95 5.05
N GLY A 175 6.74 -33.80 5.02
CA GLY A 175 6.42 -34.75 6.10
C GLY A 175 4.96 -35.17 6.01
N GLU A 176 4.52 -36.00 6.95
CA GLU A 176 3.12 -36.39 7.07
C GLU A 176 2.37 -35.36 7.94
N PHE A 177 1.46 -34.63 7.32
CA PHE A 177 0.61 -33.63 7.99
C PHE A 177 -0.85 -34.08 7.94
N LYS A 178 -1.46 -34.31 9.11
CA LYS A 178 -2.85 -34.71 9.21
C LYS A 178 -3.75 -33.49 9.37
N GLN A 179 -4.69 -33.31 8.44
CA GLN A 179 -5.71 -32.28 8.56
C GLN A 179 -6.84 -32.68 9.52
N ALA A 180 -7.67 -31.68 9.90
CA ALA A 180 -8.86 -31.91 10.70
C ALA A 180 -9.87 -32.84 10.02
N SER A 181 -9.87 -32.93 8.70
CA SER A 181 -10.66 -33.89 7.88
C SER A 181 -10.15 -35.34 7.98
N GLY A 182 -8.93 -35.55 8.52
CA GLY A 182 -8.25 -36.84 8.56
C GLY A 182 -7.37 -37.15 7.34
N ALA A 183 -7.38 -36.30 6.31
CA ALA A 183 -6.50 -36.43 5.15
C ALA A 183 -5.03 -36.23 5.56
N ILE A 184 -4.14 -37.02 4.94
CA ILE A 184 -2.69 -36.95 5.17
C ILE A 184 -2.06 -36.27 3.95
N PHE A 185 -1.21 -35.25 4.25
CA PHE A 185 -0.46 -34.49 3.26
C PHE A 185 1.01 -34.75 3.40
N ASN A 186 1.72 -34.83 2.30
CA ASN A 186 3.16 -35.05 2.25
C ASN A 186 3.98 -33.75 2.34
N TYR A 187 3.32 -32.62 2.37
CA TYR A 187 3.91 -31.29 2.54
C TYR A 187 2.92 -30.34 3.21
N TYR A 188 3.44 -29.24 3.76
CA TYR A 188 2.66 -28.16 4.36
C TYR A 188 3.24 -26.80 3.96
N VAL A 189 2.39 -25.86 3.57
CA VAL A 189 2.78 -24.49 3.21
C VAL A 189 2.26 -23.52 4.26
N ASP A 190 3.16 -22.72 4.84
CA ASP A 190 2.82 -21.64 5.77
C ASP A 190 3.55 -20.35 5.39
N LEU A 191 2.90 -19.51 4.58
CA LEU A 191 3.44 -18.23 4.13
C LEU A 191 3.42 -17.15 5.23
N ARG A 192 2.77 -17.38 6.37
CA ARG A 192 2.68 -16.41 7.47
C ARG A 192 4.03 -16.20 8.17
N GLN A 193 4.98 -17.13 7.99
CA GLN A 193 6.34 -16.97 8.50
C GLN A 193 7.10 -15.79 7.88
N ILE A 194 6.74 -15.39 6.65
CA ILE A 194 7.40 -14.34 5.86
C ILE A 194 7.42 -13.00 6.60
N ILE A 195 6.35 -12.66 7.34
CA ILE A 195 6.24 -11.38 8.05
C ILE A 195 7.28 -11.19 9.16
N SER A 196 7.96 -12.27 9.57
CA SER A 196 8.98 -12.24 10.62
C SER A 196 10.37 -11.85 10.07
N ASP A 197 10.56 -11.85 8.76
CA ASP A 197 11.77 -11.38 8.07
C ASP A 197 11.42 -10.16 7.18
N PRO A 198 11.73 -8.94 7.61
CA PRO A 198 11.38 -7.73 6.85
C PRO A 198 12.06 -7.64 5.48
N ALA A 199 13.26 -8.19 5.31
CA ALA A 199 13.99 -8.17 4.04
C ALA A 199 13.34 -9.12 3.02
N LEU A 200 13.05 -10.34 3.45
CA LEU A 200 12.35 -11.34 2.66
C LEU A 200 10.92 -10.89 2.34
N PHE A 201 10.21 -10.34 3.34
CA PHE A 201 8.86 -9.82 3.14
C PHE A 201 8.82 -8.71 2.10
N ARG A 202 9.80 -7.80 2.08
CA ARG A 202 9.93 -6.77 1.04
C ARG A 202 10.02 -7.39 -0.36
N ARG A 203 10.85 -8.42 -0.56
CA ARG A 203 11.01 -9.12 -1.84
C ARG A 203 9.70 -9.77 -2.29
N VAL A 204 8.96 -10.36 -1.35
CA VAL A 204 7.61 -10.89 -1.62
C VAL A 204 6.66 -9.79 -2.08
N LEU A 205 6.66 -8.63 -1.40
CA LEU A 205 5.86 -7.48 -1.80
C LEU A 205 6.25 -6.95 -3.18
N ASP A 206 7.54 -6.96 -3.52
CA ASP A 206 8.03 -6.56 -4.85
C ASP A 206 7.48 -7.46 -5.95
N CYS A 207 7.41 -8.78 -5.73
CA CYS A 207 6.81 -9.73 -6.66
C CYS A 207 5.30 -9.48 -6.86
N TYR A 208 4.55 -9.27 -5.78
CA TYR A 208 3.13 -8.87 -5.89
C TYR A 208 2.96 -7.55 -6.64
N ALA A 209 3.82 -6.57 -6.34
CA ALA A 209 3.74 -5.26 -6.97
C ALA A 209 3.98 -5.32 -8.48
N GLN A 210 4.84 -6.22 -8.96
CA GLN A 210 5.03 -6.46 -10.40
C GLN A 210 3.75 -6.94 -11.07
N VAL A 211 2.98 -7.81 -10.42
CA VAL A 211 1.70 -8.31 -10.91
C VAL A 211 0.59 -7.26 -10.83
N LEU A 212 0.57 -6.46 -9.75
CA LEU A 212 -0.48 -5.46 -9.51
C LEU A 212 -0.32 -4.18 -10.33
N ARG A 213 0.92 -3.73 -10.64
CA ARG A 213 1.18 -2.46 -11.35
C ARG A 213 0.46 -2.31 -12.70
N PRO A 214 0.37 -3.35 -13.56
CA PRO A 214 -0.35 -3.24 -14.82
C PRO A 214 -1.88 -3.23 -14.68
N LEU A 215 -2.43 -3.53 -13.50
CA LEU A 215 -3.87 -3.60 -13.27
C LEU A 215 -4.47 -2.23 -12.97
N CYS A 216 -5.72 -2.03 -13.43
CA CYS A 216 -6.47 -0.81 -13.17
C CYS A 216 -7.39 -1.01 -11.98
N PHE A 217 -7.05 -0.43 -10.82
CA PHE A 217 -7.88 -0.49 -9.62
C PHE A 217 -7.71 0.78 -8.75
N ASN A 218 -8.73 1.07 -7.95
CA ASN A 218 -8.74 2.20 -7.02
C ASN A 218 -8.19 1.81 -5.65
N ARG A 219 -8.47 0.57 -5.18
CA ARG A 219 -8.16 0.09 -3.84
C ARG A 219 -7.58 -1.30 -3.84
N ILE A 220 -6.80 -1.61 -2.80
CA ILE A 220 -6.37 -2.98 -2.51
C ILE A 220 -7.26 -3.53 -1.40
N ALA A 221 -7.69 -4.79 -1.52
CA ALA A 221 -8.37 -5.49 -0.45
C ALA A 221 -7.61 -6.77 -0.07
N GLY A 222 -7.21 -6.87 1.20
CA GLY A 222 -6.63 -8.11 1.75
C GLY A 222 -7.70 -9.05 2.29
N ILE A 223 -7.60 -10.34 2.01
CA ILE A 223 -8.47 -11.36 2.60
C ILE A 223 -8.01 -11.68 4.03
N PRO A 224 -8.87 -11.52 5.06
CA PRO A 224 -8.49 -11.80 6.45
C PRO A 224 -8.23 -13.30 6.69
N TYR A 225 -7.24 -13.64 7.54
CA TYR A 225 -6.35 -12.71 8.24
C TYR A 225 -4.94 -12.75 7.63
N GLY A 226 -4.56 -13.82 6.91
CA GLY A 226 -3.19 -14.11 6.45
C GLY A 226 -2.63 -13.04 5.53
N SER A 227 -3.47 -12.52 4.63
CA SER A 227 -3.02 -11.53 3.63
C SER A 227 -3.07 -10.08 4.09
N LEU A 228 -3.59 -9.76 5.28
CA LEU A 228 -3.66 -8.36 5.75
C LEU A 228 -2.30 -7.68 5.86
N PRO A 229 -1.23 -8.31 6.41
CA PRO A 229 0.10 -7.72 6.42
C PRO A 229 0.61 -7.42 4.99
N THR A 230 0.44 -8.37 4.07
CA THR A 230 0.82 -8.22 2.66
C THR A 230 0.04 -7.08 1.98
N ALA A 231 -1.27 -7.06 2.12
CA ALA A 231 -2.11 -5.99 1.57
C ALA A 231 -1.76 -4.61 2.16
N THR A 232 -1.38 -4.55 3.44
CA THR A 232 -0.90 -3.31 4.08
C THR A 232 0.43 -2.86 3.47
N GLY A 233 1.40 -3.76 3.33
CA GLY A 233 2.68 -3.47 2.68
C GLY A 233 2.50 -2.97 1.25
N LEU A 234 1.66 -3.64 0.46
CA LEU A 234 1.34 -3.26 -0.92
C LEU A 234 0.61 -1.92 -1.02
N SER A 235 -0.31 -1.63 -0.10
CA SER A 235 -0.99 -0.34 -0.02
C SER A 235 0.00 0.82 0.12
N LEU A 236 0.98 0.67 1.01
CA LEU A 236 2.04 1.66 1.22
C LEU A 236 2.96 1.76 -0.01
N GLN A 237 3.39 0.63 -0.56
CA GLN A 237 4.33 0.58 -1.68
C GLN A 237 3.74 1.08 -3.01
N LEU A 238 2.46 0.80 -3.26
CA LEU A 238 1.76 1.19 -4.49
C LEU A 238 0.97 2.49 -4.34
N HIS A 239 0.98 3.10 -3.15
CA HIS A 239 0.18 4.29 -2.82
C HIS A 239 -1.31 4.11 -3.14
N LYS A 240 -1.85 2.93 -2.86
CA LYS A 240 -3.27 2.59 -3.05
C LYS A 240 -3.96 2.42 -1.70
N PRO A 241 -5.13 3.03 -1.47
CA PRO A 241 -5.85 2.86 -0.20
C PRO A 241 -6.19 1.40 0.06
N LEU A 242 -6.06 0.98 1.32
CA LEU A 242 -6.38 -0.35 1.80
C LEU A 242 -7.80 -0.40 2.35
N ILE A 243 -8.52 -1.46 2.00
CA ILE A 243 -9.77 -1.89 2.63
C ILE A 243 -9.68 -3.40 2.90
N TYR A 244 -10.56 -3.95 3.70
CA TYR A 244 -10.66 -5.40 3.83
C TYR A 244 -12.06 -5.86 4.28
N PRO A 245 -12.56 -7.00 3.75
CA PRO A 245 -13.80 -7.59 4.21
C PRO A 245 -13.62 -8.15 5.62
N ARG A 246 -14.59 -7.97 6.51
CA ARG A 246 -14.57 -8.56 7.84
C ARG A 246 -14.77 -10.07 7.76
N LYS A 247 -14.03 -10.83 8.54
CA LYS A 247 -14.26 -12.28 8.65
C LYS A 247 -15.60 -12.55 9.34
N GLU A 248 -15.90 -11.81 10.41
CA GLU A 248 -17.12 -11.93 11.17
C GLU A 248 -17.92 -10.63 11.15
N VAL A 249 -19.23 -10.73 10.99
CA VAL A 249 -20.15 -9.59 11.08
C VAL A 249 -20.50 -9.40 12.54
N LYS A 250 -20.21 -8.24 13.13
CA LYS A 250 -20.62 -7.95 14.51
C LYS A 250 -22.14 -7.92 14.63
N ALA A 251 -22.67 -8.59 15.63
CA ALA A 251 -24.11 -8.59 15.95
C ALA A 251 -24.61 -7.19 16.42
N HIS A 252 -23.70 -6.31 16.86
CA HIS A 252 -24.02 -4.99 17.41
C HIS A 252 -23.13 -3.89 16.79
N GLY A 253 -23.67 -2.68 16.60
CA GLY A 253 -23.00 -1.52 16.02
C GLY A 253 -23.29 -1.33 14.54
N THR A 254 -22.43 -0.58 13.84
CA THR A 254 -22.52 -0.45 12.38
C THR A 254 -22.23 -1.82 11.75
N ARG A 255 -23.23 -2.42 11.12
CA ARG A 255 -23.14 -3.74 10.46
C ARG A 255 -22.27 -3.67 9.17
N ARG A 256 -21.15 -2.93 9.22
CA ARG A 256 -20.25 -2.81 8.07
C ARG A 256 -19.62 -4.15 7.75
N LEU A 257 -19.70 -4.56 6.50
CA LEU A 257 -19.08 -5.77 5.96
C LEU A 257 -17.61 -5.55 5.63
N VAL A 258 -17.21 -4.30 5.36
CA VAL A 258 -15.89 -3.90 4.88
C VAL A 258 -15.34 -2.80 5.80
N GLU A 259 -14.06 -2.91 6.15
CA GLU A 259 -13.30 -1.90 6.87
C GLU A 259 -12.52 -1.00 5.91
N GLY A 260 -12.32 0.24 6.32
CA GLY A 260 -11.72 1.31 5.51
C GLY A 260 -12.80 2.19 4.87
N GLU A 261 -12.36 3.31 4.28
CA GLU A 261 -13.24 4.25 3.59
C GLU A 261 -13.16 3.98 2.08
N PHE A 262 -14.30 3.97 1.41
CA PHE A 262 -14.43 3.74 -0.04
C PHE A 262 -15.69 4.42 -0.58
N ASN A 263 -15.74 4.57 -1.91
CA ASN A 263 -16.94 5.06 -2.60
C ASN A 263 -17.58 3.92 -3.40
N GLU A 264 -18.89 3.98 -3.55
CA GLU A 264 -19.63 3.06 -4.39
C GLU A 264 -19.13 3.11 -5.85
N GLY A 265 -19.00 1.93 -6.48
CA GLY A 265 -18.49 1.79 -7.84
C GLY A 265 -16.97 1.77 -7.98
N GLU A 266 -16.19 2.02 -6.91
CA GLU A 266 -14.73 1.88 -6.99
C GLU A 266 -14.31 0.44 -7.28
N THR A 267 -13.24 0.31 -8.08
CA THR A 267 -12.64 -0.97 -8.44
C THR A 267 -11.60 -1.42 -7.43
N VAL A 268 -11.57 -2.72 -7.15
CA VAL A 268 -10.72 -3.30 -6.10
C VAL A 268 -9.92 -4.46 -6.66
N ALA A 269 -8.59 -4.46 -6.44
CA ALA A 269 -7.75 -5.64 -6.57
C ALA A 269 -7.72 -6.39 -5.25
N VAL A 270 -8.14 -7.65 -5.26
CA VAL A 270 -8.14 -8.52 -4.10
C VAL A 270 -6.80 -9.23 -3.98
N VAL A 271 -6.21 -9.23 -2.79
CA VAL A 271 -4.93 -9.89 -2.49
C VAL A 271 -5.15 -10.99 -1.46
N ASP A 272 -4.62 -12.18 -1.75
CA ASP A 272 -4.56 -13.28 -0.79
C ASP A 272 -3.17 -13.96 -0.80
N ASP A 273 -2.83 -14.70 0.23
CA ASP A 273 -1.53 -15.37 0.35
C ASP A 273 -1.49 -16.67 -0.47
N ILE A 274 -2.48 -17.52 -0.33
CA ILE A 274 -2.55 -18.82 -1.01
C ILE A 274 -3.97 -19.12 -1.51
N LEU A 275 -4.07 -19.53 -2.76
CA LEU A 275 -5.32 -20.03 -3.33
C LEU A 275 -5.34 -21.55 -3.29
N ILE A 276 -6.24 -22.13 -2.49
CA ILE A 276 -6.47 -23.58 -2.43
C ILE A 276 -7.82 -23.91 -3.06
N THR A 277 -8.90 -23.55 -2.41
CA THR A 277 -10.28 -23.81 -2.87
C THR A 277 -11.02 -22.58 -3.40
N GLY A 278 -10.45 -21.39 -3.16
CA GLY A 278 -11.06 -20.10 -3.49
C GLY A 278 -12.23 -19.68 -2.60
N GLY A 279 -12.61 -20.50 -1.60
CA GLY A 279 -13.78 -20.21 -0.76
C GLY A 279 -13.66 -18.89 0.01
N SER A 280 -12.55 -18.67 0.70
CA SER A 280 -12.30 -17.44 1.47
C SER A 280 -12.27 -16.20 0.58
N VAL A 281 -11.65 -16.31 -0.60
CA VAL A 281 -11.57 -15.24 -1.60
C VAL A 281 -12.96 -14.87 -2.08
N LEU A 282 -13.77 -15.84 -2.51
CA LEU A 282 -15.14 -15.62 -2.99
C LEU A 282 -16.06 -15.05 -1.90
N GLU A 283 -15.93 -15.51 -0.65
CA GLU A 283 -16.67 -14.96 0.48
C GLU A 283 -16.28 -13.49 0.74
N GLY A 284 -14.99 -13.19 0.70
CA GLY A 284 -14.49 -11.83 0.84
C GLY A 284 -15.00 -10.91 -0.27
N ILE A 285 -14.96 -11.37 -1.52
CA ILE A 285 -15.45 -10.64 -2.69
C ILE A 285 -16.95 -10.39 -2.60
N ALA A 286 -17.74 -11.37 -2.16
CA ALA A 286 -19.18 -11.20 -1.96
C ALA A 286 -19.50 -10.06 -0.97
N LYS A 287 -18.68 -9.88 0.09
CA LYS A 287 -18.83 -8.77 1.03
C LYS A 287 -18.45 -7.41 0.41
N LEU A 288 -17.41 -7.38 -0.41
CA LEU A 288 -16.99 -6.18 -1.15
C LEU A 288 -18.08 -5.75 -2.16
N THR A 289 -18.57 -6.67 -2.96
CA THR A 289 -19.62 -6.39 -3.96
C THR A 289 -20.96 -6.01 -3.33
N THR A 290 -21.35 -6.67 -2.22
CA THR A 290 -22.53 -6.28 -1.43
C THR A 290 -22.40 -4.85 -0.88
N SER A 291 -21.18 -4.36 -0.69
CA SER A 291 -20.91 -2.99 -0.23
C SER A 291 -20.82 -1.97 -1.38
N GLY A 292 -21.14 -2.35 -2.63
CA GLY A 292 -21.15 -1.46 -3.79
C GLY A 292 -19.81 -1.34 -4.51
N LEU A 293 -18.83 -2.21 -4.21
CA LEU A 293 -17.52 -2.22 -4.86
C LEU A 293 -17.50 -3.20 -6.04
N THR A 294 -16.64 -2.93 -7.03
CA THR A 294 -16.42 -3.80 -8.18
C THR A 294 -15.09 -4.53 -8.04
N VAL A 295 -15.10 -5.85 -8.16
CA VAL A 295 -13.88 -6.67 -8.14
C VAL A 295 -13.74 -7.36 -9.49
N SER A 296 -12.58 -7.22 -10.13
CA SER A 296 -12.22 -7.90 -11.38
C SER A 296 -11.00 -8.80 -11.23
N ASP A 297 -10.09 -8.44 -10.34
CA ASP A 297 -8.78 -9.06 -10.26
C ASP A 297 -8.48 -9.60 -8.86
N VAL A 298 -7.97 -10.82 -8.83
CA VAL A 298 -7.50 -11.53 -7.64
C VAL A 298 -6.03 -11.86 -7.85
N VAL A 299 -5.17 -11.40 -6.94
CA VAL A 299 -3.74 -11.65 -6.98
C VAL A 299 -3.33 -12.44 -5.75
N VAL A 300 -2.71 -13.61 -5.95
CA VAL A 300 -2.23 -14.47 -4.87
C VAL A 300 -0.73 -14.66 -4.97
N PHE A 301 -0.06 -14.93 -3.85
CA PHE A 301 1.34 -15.29 -3.91
C PHE A 301 1.51 -16.72 -4.46
N LEU A 302 0.72 -17.63 -3.93
CA LEU A 302 0.77 -19.03 -4.32
C LEU A 302 -0.58 -19.54 -4.83
N ASP A 303 -0.60 -19.98 -6.07
CA ASP A 303 -1.67 -20.83 -6.59
C ASP A 303 -1.33 -22.29 -6.30
N HIS A 304 -2.06 -22.85 -5.35
CA HIS A 304 -1.86 -24.25 -4.94
C HIS A 304 -2.26 -25.24 -6.02
N GLY A 305 -3.36 -24.95 -6.76
CA GLY A 305 -3.89 -25.84 -7.79
C GLY A 305 -3.03 -25.96 -9.04
N GLY A 306 -2.27 -24.91 -9.39
CA GLY A 306 -1.40 -24.91 -10.57
C GLY A 306 -2.11 -25.33 -11.84
N ARG A 307 -1.53 -26.34 -12.55
CA ARG A 307 -2.10 -26.95 -13.76
C ARG A 307 -2.99 -28.15 -13.48
N HIS A 308 -2.79 -28.81 -12.36
CA HIS A 308 -3.41 -30.10 -12.07
C HIS A 308 -4.77 -29.98 -11.41
N ASP A 309 -4.98 -28.99 -10.50
CA ASP A 309 -6.29 -28.69 -9.94
C ASP A 309 -6.75 -27.29 -10.33
N THR A 310 -7.56 -27.21 -11.35
CA THR A 310 -8.11 -25.95 -11.88
C THR A 310 -9.46 -25.56 -11.25
N ARG A 311 -9.98 -26.30 -10.27
CA ARG A 311 -11.30 -26.07 -9.68
C ARG A 311 -11.44 -24.69 -9.05
N ALA A 312 -10.41 -24.24 -8.30
CA ALA A 312 -10.40 -22.90 -7.71
C ALA A 312 -10.37 -21.81 -8.78
N LYS A 313 -9.54 -21.97 -9.81
CA LYS A 313 -9.46 -21.05 -10.96
C LYS A 313 -10.79 -20.99 -11.70
N GLN A 314 -11.41 -22.15 -11.96
CA GLN A 314 -12.70 -22.21 -12.65
C GLN A 314 -13.79 -21.50 -11.84
N ARG A 315 -13.85 -21.70 -10.52
CA ARG A 315 -14.80 -21.01 -9.65
C ARG A 315 -14.64 -19.49 -9.67
N LEU A 316 -13.41 -19.00 -9.73
CA LEU A 316 -13.13 -17.56 -9.87
C LEU A 316 -13.51 -17.07 -11.27
N ALA A 317 -13.17 -17.80 -12.32
CA ALA A 317 -13.54 -17.48 -13.71
C ALA A 317 -15.06 -17.47 -13.91
N ASP A 318 -15.79 -18.45 -13.36
CA ASP A 318 -17.25 -18.52 -13.39
C ASP A 318 -17.91 -17.31 -12.67
N ALA A 319 -17.21 -16.73 -11.70
CA ALA A 319 -17.60 -15.49 -11.03
C ALA A 319 -17.14 -14.21 -11.77
N GLY A 320 -16.54 -14.33 -12.95
CA GLY A 320 -16.05 -13.20 -13.75
C GLY A 320 -14.76 -12.56 -13.23
N LEU A 321 -13.96 -13.31 -12.47
CA LEU A 321 -12.74 -12.83 -11.82
C LEU A 321 -11.49 -13.33 -12.54
N ASN A 322 -10.50 -12.44 -12.71
CA ASN A 322 -9.19 -12.77 -13.25
C ASN A 322 -8.25 -13.15 -12.09
N LEU A 323 -7.74 -14.37 -12.12
CA LEU A 323 -6.73 -14.82 -11.17
C LEU A 323 -5.32 -14.61 -11.75
N GLN A 324 -4.45 -14.01 -10.95
CA GLN A 324 -3.02 -13.95 -11.19
C GLN A 324 -2.28 -14.48 -9.95
N ALA A 325 -1.22 -15.25 -10.17
CA ALA A 325 -0.40 -15.80 -9.11
C ALA A 325 1.08 -15.47 -9.36
N VAL A 326 1.81 -15.18 -8.28
CA VAL A 326 3.27 -14.99 -8.35
C VAL A 326 3.95 -16.33 -8.58
N LEU A 327 3.52 -17.36 -7.87
CA LEU A 327 4.09 -18.73 -7.92
C LEU A 327 2.97 -19.78 -8.00
N THR A 328 3.35 -20.96 -8.51
CA THR A 328 2.57 -22.19 -8.37
C THR A 328 3.37 -23.22 -7.58
N LEU A 329 2.73 -24.23 -7.00
CA LEU A 329 3.45 -25.34 -6.34
C LEU A 329 4.39 -26.07 -7.31
N GLU A 330 3.98 -26.24 -8.55
CA GLU A 330 4.80 -26.81 -9.62
C GLU A 330 6.10 -26.01 -9.80
N SER A 331 5.97 -24.66 -9.96
CA SER A 331 7.14 -23.78 -10.15
C SER A 331 8.07 -23.77 -8.93
N ILE A 332 7.53 -23.84 -7.71
CA ILE A 332 8.33 -23.98 -6.49
C ILE A 332 9.10 -25.31 -6.51
N GLY A 333 8.43 -26.41 -6.89
CA GLY A 333 9.03 -27.73 -6.99
C GLY A 333 10.19 -27.75 -7.98
N ASP A 334 9.99 -27.18 -9.17
CA ASP A 334 11.01 -27.11 -10.23
C ASP A 334 12.23 -26.29 -9.76
N LEU A 335 12.00 -25.10 -9.20
CA LEU A 335 13.08 -24.21 -8.75
C LEU A 335 13.89 -24.83 -7.58
N LEU A 336 13.24 -25.49 -6.63
CA LEU A 336 13.93 -26.12 -5.50
C LEU A 336 14.68 -27.40 -5.93
N GLU A 337 14.15 -28.20 -6.86
CA GLU A 337 14.81 -29.35 -7.43
C GLU A 337 16.05 -28.94 -8.21
N GLU A 338 15.95 -27.95 -9.11
CA GLU A 338 17.07 -27.38 -9.85
C GLU A 338 18.16 -26.80 -8.92
N ALA A 339 17.76 -26.23 -7.79
CA ALA A 339 18.66 -25.73 -6.76
C ALA A 339 19.29 -26.84 -5.90
N GLY A 340 18.89 -28.09 -6.08
CA GLY A 340 19.35 -29.24 -5.27
C GLY A 340 18.89 -29.19 -3.81
N ARG A 341 17.79 -28.44 -3.51
CA ARG A 341 17.27 -28.27 -2.15
C ARG A 341 16.27 -29.36 -1.77
N ILE A 342 15.64 -29.99 -2.72
CA ILE A 342 14.68 -31.09 -2.56
C ILE A 342 15.01 -32.22 -3.54
N SER A 343 14.56 -33.42 -3.23
CA SER A 343 14.68 -34.59 -4.11
C SER A 343 13.61 -34.57 -5.19
N SER A 344 13.83 -35.30 -6.31
CA SER A 344 12.85 -35.46 -7.38
C SER A 344 11.53 -36.05 -6.87
N ARG A 345 11.56 -36.90 -5.84
CA ARG A 345 10.33 -37.40 -5.20
C ARG A 345 9.53 -36.30 -4.49
N GLN A 346 10.21 -35.37 -3.83
CA GLN A 346 9.56 -34.21 -3.18
C GLN A 346 9.03 -33.23 -4.21
N ALA A 347 9.78 -32.97 -5.27
CA ALA A 347 9.33 -32.14 -6.38
C ALA A 347 8.08 -32.72 -7.05
N GLU A 348 8.06 -34.03 -7.29
CA GLU A 348 6.90 -34.74 -7.85
C GLU A 348 5.67 -34.63 -6.94
N ALA A 349 5.84 -34.72 -5.61
CA ALA A 349 4.75 -34.53 -4.66
C ALA A 349 4.12 -33.12 -4.74
N LEU A 350 4.92 -32.09 -5.05
CA LEU A 350 4.40 -30.72 -5.27
C LEU A 350 3.71 -30.59 -6.63
N ARG A 351 4.19 -31.28 -7.67
CA ARG A 351 3.61 -31.27 -9.02
C ARG A 351 2.27 -32.03 -9.06
N SER A 352 2.25 -33.25 -8.48
CA SER A 352 1.07 -34.13 -8.45
C SER A 352 0.01 -33.65 -7.46
N GLN A 353 0.39 -32.83 -6.50
CA GLN A 353 -0.48 -32.38 -5.39
C GLN A 353 -1.10 -33.55 -4.62
N ASP A 354 -0.36 -34.68 -4.53
CA ASP A 354 -0.80 -35.86 -3.80
C ASP A 354 -1.06 -35.49 -2.34
N GLY A 355 -2.34 -35.42 -1.99
CA GLY A 355 -2.77 -35.14 -0.63
C GLY A 355 -3.82 -34.03 -0.44
N TYR A 356 -4.36 -33.45 -1.51
CA TYR A 356 -5.48 -32.48 -1.39
C TYR A 356 -6.79 -33.03 -1.93
#